data_41b7b14e49a84a455891ca270f3809b1
#
_entry.id   41b7b14e49a84a455891ca270f3809b1
#
_cell.length_a   1.000
_cell.length_b   1.000
_cell.length_c   1.000
_cell.angle_alpha   90.00
_cell.angle_beta   90.00
_cell.angle_gamma   90.00
#
_symmetry.space_group_name_H-M   'P 1'
#
loop_
_entity.id
_entity.type
_entity.pdbx_description
1 polymer ?
#
loop_
_entity_poly.entity_id
_entity_poly.type
_entity_poly.pdbx_seq_one_letter_code
_entity_poly.pdbx_strand_id
1 'polypeptide(L)'
;MTREEPLLARPASPNSSTHGIEEEDALLTGQPTNRSPAKKYRKWREIGLFVWALLATVSVIILGVIYQHESTVGRARPRTGGWGPDGKPSGKRNMIFMVSDGMGPTSLSMTRSFRQHTTGRPIDDVLILDRHHIGSSRTRSTSSLVTDSAAGATAFSCGFKSYNGAISVLPDHTPCGTVLEAAKRAGYMTGLVVTTRITDATPACFASHANRREYEDLIAEQMIGHYPLGRVVDLMIGGGRCHFLPNTTEGSCRADGKDIVAMAKDKFGFTYVDNKKDFDNLSAADLQLPLLALIADGDVPYEIDRVHVSEVYPSEVEMARLALKALSAATKDSDKGFFLMIEGSRIDHAGHFNDPGAQVREVLAHDESFGAVLDFLEDDETEGVLVSTSDHETGGLAAARQLHETYPSYLWFPEVLANATHSTEYLARKWSEYISESADASRTDKGTKLRDLVSSNLGISDLSQGEIDAIIDASPIWPPLYHFSDIISRRAQIGWSTHGHSAADVNIYASHPSHAPGLVGNHENIEVGEFIAEYLDLDLGVITEELKSKKVKTSVEGEVEGDWGEWMGPPGLPVNEDGSLVVLDAYHGDFKHRKREAEGIADCGCGMKH
;
A
#
# COMPACT_ATOMS: atom_id res chain seq x y z
N MET A 1 4.39 -60.27 -41.83
CA MET A 1 5.76 -60.39 -42.30
C MET A 1 6.40 -59.01 -42.24
N THR A 2 6.99 -58.72 -41.13
CA THR A 2 7.68 -57.45 -40.85
C THR A 2 9.17 -57.77 -40.76
N ARG A 3 9.92 -57.10 -41.62
CA ARG A 3 11.39 -57.20 -41.61
C ARG A 3 11.89 -56.03 -40.74
N GLU A 4 12.59 -56.32 -39.67
CA GLU A 4 13.39 -55.35 -38.91
C GLU A 4 14.69 -55.07 -39.69
N GLU A 5 15.00 -53.80 -39.87
CA GLU A 5 16.30 -53.32 -40.33
C GLU A 5 17.25 -53.15 -39.13
N PRO A 6 18.54 -53.53 -39.28
CA PRO A 6 19.52 -53.44 -38.20
C PRO A 6 20.03 -51.99 -38.04
N LEU A 7 20.12 -51.58 -36.79
CA LEU A 7 20.71 -50.29 -36.36
C LEU A 7 22.19 -50.18 -36.78
N LEU A 8 22.54 -49.12 -37.45
CA LEU A 8 23.88 -48.75 -37.89
C LEU A 8 24.87 -48.68 -36.71
N ALA A 9 25.99 -49.37 -36.86
CA ALA A 9 27.12 -49.31 -35.95
C ALA A 9 27.73 -47.93 -35.90
N ARG A 10 28.01 -47.43 -34.70
CA ARG A 10 28.78 -46.18 -34.49
C ARG A 10 30.21 -46.37 -35.04
N PRO A 11 30.78 -45.33 -35.72
CA PRO A 11 32.17 -45.37 -36.11
C PRO A 11 33.09 -45.35 -34.90
N ALA A 12 34.08 -46.20 -34.87
CA ALA A 12 35.08 -46.26 -33.81
C ALA A 12 35.95 -44.99 -33.80
N SER A 13 36.11 -44.43 -32.62
CA SER A 13 37.03 -43.31 -32.35
C SER A 13 38.49 -43.77 -32.53
N PRO A 14 39.37 -43.01 -33.20
CA PRO A 14 40.74 -43.45 -33.52
C PRO A 14 41.76 -43.30 -32.37
N ASN A 15 41.36 -43.28 -31.09
CA ASN A 15 42.29 -43.18 -29.97
C ASN A 15 41.91 -44.12 -28.79
N SER A 16 41.79 -45.42 -29.08
CA SER A 16 41.91 -46.40 -28.00
C SER A 16 43.38 -46.74 -27.84
N SER A 17 44.02 -46.28 -26.77
CA SER A 17 45.36 -46.68 -26.39
C SER A 17 45.37 -48.20 -26.15
N THR A 18 46.41 -48.92 -26.65
CA THR A 18 46.66 -50.35 -26.43
C THR A 18 46.64 -50.80 -24.96
N HIS A 19 46.69 -49.83 -24.01
CA HIS A 19 46.57 -50.03 -22.55
C HIS A 19 45.19 -50.47 -22.07
N GLY A 20 44.12 -50.04 -22.74
CA GLY A 20 42.74 -50.37 -22.32
C GLY A 20 42.39 -51.84 -22.70
N ILE A 21 42.96 -52.34 -23.80
CA ILE A 21 42.70 -53.66 -24.28
C ILE A 21 43.41 -54.71 -23.40
N GLU A 22 44.65 -54.41 -22.92
CA GLU A 22 45.40 -55.32 -22.02
C GLU A 22 44.75 -55.43 -20.61
N GLU A 23 44.06 -54.36 -20.14
CA GLU A 23 43.36 -54.38 -18.85
C GLU A 23 42.02 -55.12 -18.91
N GLU A 24 41.31 -55.04 -20.03
CA GLU A 24 40.11 -55.87 -20.30
C GLU A 24 40.42 -57.37 -20.48
N ASP A 25 41.50 -57.66 -21.17
CA ASP A 25 41.95 -59.10 -21.35
C ASP A 25 42.42 -59.68 -20.01
N ALA A 26 43.05 -58.96 -19.14
CA ALA A 26 43.48 -59.41 -17.82
C ALA A 26 42.27 -59.66 -16.88
N LEU A 27 41.20 -58.90 -17.00
CA LEU A 27 39.93 -59.09 -16.28
C LEU A 27 39.18 -60.32 -16.76
N LEU A 28 39.26 -60.65 -18.06
CA LEU A 28 38.60 -61.81 -18.67
C LEU A 28 39.37 -63.12 -18.45
N THR A 29 40.71 -63.09 -18.35
CA THR A 29 41.55 -64.27 -18.24
C THR A 29 42.01 -64.60 -16.83
N GLY A 30 41.80 -63.72 -15.84
CA GLY A 30 42.17 -63.95 -14.44
C GLY A 30 43.68 -64.03 -14.18
N GLN A 31 44.53 -63.59 -15.13
CA GLN A 31 45.99 -63.59 -14.95
C GLN A 31 46.50 -62.28 -14.36
N PRO A 32 47.35 -62.29 -13.31
CA PRO A 32 47.90 -61.11 -12.71
C PRO A 32 48.91 -60.39 -13.60
N THR A 33 48.68 -59.14 -13.93
CA THR A 33 49.64 -58.30 -14.64
C THR A 33 50.81 -57.94 -13.76
N ASN A 34 52.02 -58.41 -14.20
CA ASN A 34 53.27 -58.17 -13.49
C ASN A 34 53.78 -56.73 -13.74
N ARG A 35 53.32 -55.76 -12.98
CA ARG A 35 53.95 -54.43 -12.97
C ARG A 35 53.94 -53.76 -11.55
N SER A 36 55.11 -53.63 -11.00
CA SER A 36 55.42 -52.66 -9.99
C SER A 36 56.40 -51.64 -10.57
N PRO A 37 56.11 -50.32 -10.51
CA PRO A 37 56.29 -49.60 -9.25
C PRO A 37 55.24 -48.46 -9.00
N ALA A 38 54.01 -48.68 -9.30
CA ALA A 38 52.94 -47.67 -9.13
C ALA A 38 52.36 -47.55 -7.70
N LYS A 39 52.74 -48.46 -6.77
CA LYS A 39 52.15 -48.48 -5.40
C LYS A 39 52.49 -47.25 -4.53
N LYS A 40 53.63 -46.56 -4.77
CA LYS A 40 54.04 -45.42 -3.95
C LYS A 40 53.26 -44.14 -4.30
N TYR A 41 53.00 -43.88 -5.60
CA TYR A 41 52.24 -42.73 -6.07
C TYR A 41 50.74 -42.87 -5.78
N ARG A 42 50.18 -44.06 -5.83
CA ARG A 42 48.77 -44.35 -5.53
C ARG A 42 48.47 -44.07 -4.06
N LYS A 43 49.32 -44.50 -3.12
CA LYS A 43 49.18 -44.23 -1.69
C LYS A 43 49.23 -42.71 -1.37
N TRP A 44 50.14 -41.96 -1.98
CA TRP A 44 50.22 -40.54 -1.78
C TRP A 44 49.05 -39.78 -2.35
N ARG A 45 48.47 -40.25 -3.47
CA ARG A 45 47.24 -39.69 -4.04
C ARG A 45 46.01 -39.98 -3.16
N GLU A 46 45.92 -41.18 -2.63
CA GLU A 46 44.84 -41.57 -1.70
C GLU A 46 44.94 -40.80 -0.38
N ILE A 47 46.14 -40.60 0.17
CA ILE A 47 46.39 -39.76 1.35
C ILE A 47 46.04 -38.32 1.05
N GLY A 48 46.44 -37.78 -0.11
CA GLY A 48 46.12 -36.42 -0.52
C GLY A 48 44.62 -36.17 -0.66
N LEU A 49 43.87 -37.11 -1.27
CA LEU A 49 42.41 -37.05 -1.37
C LEU A 49 41.73 -37.16 0.00
N PHE A 50 42.27 -38.00 0.90
CA PHE A 50 41.74 -38.12 2.25
C PHE A 50 41.97 -36.84 3.08
N VAL A 51 43.14 -36.25 2.99
CA VAL A 51 43.47 -34.94 3.65
C VAL A 51 42.62 -33.84 3.07
N TRP A 52 42.42 -33.82 1.74
CA TRP A 52 41.55 -32.83 1.10
C TRP A 52 40.08 -32.97 1.53
N ALA A 53 39.56 -34.21 1.57
CA ALA A 53 38.20 -34.46 2.06
C ALA A 53 38.02 -34.08 3.54
N LEU A 54 39.02 -34.35 4.37
CA LEU A 54 39.03 -33.94 5.79
C LEU A 54 39.01 -32.44 5.92
N LEU A 55 39.84 -31.70 5.17
CA LEU A 55 39.88 -30.24 5.16
C LEU A 55 38.57 -29.65 4.65
N ALA A 56 38.00 -30.20 3.59
CA ALA A 56 36.69 -29.78 3.07
C ALA A 56 35.59 -29.98 4.13
N THR A 57 35.57 -31.16 4.79
CA THR A 57 34.59 -31.42 5.86
C THR A 57 34.75 -30.48 7.04
N VAL A 58 35.98 -30.21 7.49
CA VAL A 58 36.26 -29.26 8.56
C VAL A 58 35.84 -27.83 8.15
N SER A 59 36.10 -27.46 6.88
CA SER A 59 35.66 -26.15 6.37
C SER A 59 34.14 -26.00 6.34
N VAL A 60 33.41 -27.06 5.92
CA VAL A 60 31.94 -27.08 5.95
C VAL A 60 31.40 -26.98 7.39
N ILE A 61 32.05 -27.70 8.33
CA ILE A 61 31.69 -27.60 9.76
C ILE A 61 31.94 -26.19 10.29
N ILE A 62 33.11 -25.61 9.99
CA ILE A 62 33.45 -24.24 10.42
C ILE A 62 32.48 -23.23 9.81
N LEU A 63 32.18 -23.32 8.50
CA LEU A 63 31.19 -22.46 7.85
C LEU A 63 29.79 -22.67 8.43
N GLY A 64 29.41 -23.90 8.74
CA GLY A 64 28.16 -24.21 9.42
C GLY A 64 28.08 -23.59 10.82
N VAL A 65 29.17 -23.68 11.59
CA VAL A 65 29.25 -23.05 12.93
C VAL A 65 29.26 -21.51 12.83
N ILE A 66 29.99 -20.95 11.86
CA ILE A 66 29.98 -19.49 11.62
C ILE A 66 28.57 -19.04 11.20
N TYR A 67 27.94 -19.72 10.25
CA TYR A 67 26.58 -19.44 9.81
C TYR A 67 25.57 -19.57 10.96
N GLN A 68 25.69 -20.62 11.78
CA GLN A 68 24.86 -20.82 12.96
C GLN A 68 25.18 -19.78 14.05
N HIS A 69 26.43 -19.34 14.17
CA HIS A 69 26.84 -18.30 15.10
C HIS A 69 26.39 -16.91 14.61
N GLU A 70 26.52 -16.56 13.33
CA GLU A 70 25.95 -15.34 12.77
C GLU A 70 24.41 -15.33 12.84
N SER A 71 23.76 -16.48 12.58
CA SER A 71 22.31 -16.61 12.74
C SER A 71 21.86 -16.57 14.22
N THR A 72 22.77 -16.85 15.18
CA THR A 72 22.49 -16.74 16.63
C THR A 72 23.00 -15.46 17.25
N VAL A 73 24.02 -14.80 16.70
CA VAL A 73 24.56 -13.51 17.18
C VAL A 73 23.82 -12.32 16.53
N GLY A 74 23.26 -12.51 15.32
CA GLY A 74 22.24 -11.61 14.75
C GLY A 74 20.87 -11.77 15.38
N ARG A 75 20.66 -12.80 16.20
CA ARG A 75 19.49 -12.87 17.07
C ARG A 75 19.77 -12.05 18.32
N ALA A 76 19.18 -10.85 18.32
CA ALA A 76 19.00 -9.95 19.42
C ALA A 76 19.05 -10.59 20.80
N ARG A 77 19.47 -9.82 21.78
CA ARG A 77 19.31 -10.04 23.23
C ARG A 77 18.07 -10.85 23.53
N PRO A 78 18.07 -11.76 24.51
CA PRO A 78 16.85 -12.47 24.87
C PRO A 78 15.81 -11.42 25.27
N ARG A 79 14.87 -11.16 24.35
CA ARG A 79 13.69 -10.36 24.62
C ARG A 79 12.92 -11.07 25.73
N THR A 80 12.54 -10.33 26.76
CA THR A 80 11.82 -10.83 27.93
C THR A 80 10.35 -11.09 27.61
N GLY A 81 10.07 -11.99 26.67
CA GLY A 81 8.73 -12.36 26.26
C GLY A 81 8.82 -13.21 24.99
N GLY A 82 8.81 -14.52 25.14
CA GLY A 82 8.77 -15.42 23.98
C GLY A 82 7.41 -15.37 23.30
N TRP A 83 7.38 -15.50 21.98
CA TRP A 83 6.15 -15.68 21.21
C TRP A 83 5.48 -17.00 21.60
N GLY A 84 4.19 -16.93 21.94
CA GLY A 84 3.38 -18.11 22.24
C GLY A 84 3.04 -18.91 20.99
N PRO A 85 2.49 -20.13 21.15
CA PRO A 85 2.02 -20.94 20.03
C PRO A 85 0.84 -20.31 19.27
N ASP A 86 0.20 -19.30 19.86
CA ASP A 86 -0.88 -18.49 19.32
C ASP A 86 -0.37 -17.31 18.44
N GLY A 87 0.95 -17.18 18.27
CA GLY A 87 1.55 -16.09 17.53
C GLY A 87 1.55 -14.74 18.26
N LYS A 88 1.38 -14.74 19.59
CA LYS A 88 1.38 -13.52 20.41
C LYS A 88 2.56 -13.50 21.38
N PRO A 89 3.19 -12.34 21.64
CA PRO A 89 4.13 -12.18 22.73
C PRO A 89 3.41 -12.18 24.08
N SER A 90 4.04 -12.77 25.09
CA SER A 90 3.55 -12.70 26.45
C SER A 90 3.85 -11.33 27.05
N GLY A 91 2.86 -10.50 27.26
CA GLY A 91 3.00 -9.20 27.92
C GLY A 91 2.81 -8.00 27.01
N LYS A 92 3.59 -6.92 27.26
CA LYS A 92 3.57 -5.68 26.48
C LYS A 92 3.91 -5.95 25.01
N ARG A 93 3.14 -5.39 24.08
CA ARG A 93 3.29 -5.62 22.65
C ARG A 93 2.81 -4.44 21.82
N ASN A 94 3.43 -4.26 20.64
CA ASN A 94 3.06 -3.26 19.67
C ASN A 94 2.34 -3.90 18.48
N MET A 95 1.37 -3.19 17.93
CA MET A 95 0.71 -3.54 16.67
C MET A 95 0.89 -2.41 15.68
N ILE A 96 1.55 -2.68 14.57
CA ILE A 96 1.67 -1.76 13.45
C ILE A 96 0.87 -2.35 12.28
N PHE A 97 -0.12 -1.61 11.83
CA PHE A 97 -0.92 -1.97 10.67
C PHE A 97 -0.63 -1.01 9.53
N MET A 98 -0.22 -1.52 8.37
CA MET A 98 0.05 -0.69 7.21
C MET A 98 -0.98 -0.95 6.13
N VAL A 99 -1.48 0.13 5.52
CA VAL A 99 -2.42 0.08 4.39
C VAL A 99 -1.75 0.67 3.16
N SER A 100 -1.68 -0.12 2.09
CA SER A 100 -1.23 0.34 0.78
C SER A 100 -2.44 0.57 -0.11
N ASP A 101 -3.17 1.68 0.16
CA ASP A 101 -4.45 1.97 -0.50
C ASP A 101 -4.33 1.86 -2.03
N GLY A 102 -5.20 1.04 -2.62
CA GLY A 102 -5.26 0.81 -4.06
C GLY A 102 -4.18 -0.08 -4.67
N MET A 103 -3.28 -0.68 -3.86
CA MET A 103 -2.16 -1.49 -4.35
C MET A 103 -2.57 -2.91 -4.71
N GLY A 104 -2.84 -3.14 -5.99
CA GLY A 104 -3.04 -4.49 -6.50
C GLY A 104 -1.74 -5.26 -6.75
N PRO A 105 -1.82 -6.58 -7.04
CA PRO A 105 -0.67 -7.41 -7.37
C PRO A 105 0.14 -6.92 -8.58
N THR A 106 -0.53 -6.28 -9.57
CA THR A 106 0.15 -5.72 -10.74
C THR A 106 0.96 -4.48 -10.37
N SER A 107 0.48 -3.62 -9.46
CA SER A 107 1.21 -2.45 -8.96
C SER A 107 2.56 -2.86 -8.36
N LEU A 108 2.57 -3.92 -7.55
CA LEU A 108 3.78 -4.49 -6.95
C LEU A 108 4.75 -5.03 -8.02
N SER A 109 4.26 -5.84 -8.97
CA SER A 109 5.12 -6.44 -9.99
C SER A 109 5.70 -5.42 -10.95
N MET A 110 4.91 -4.41 -11.33
CA MET A 110 5.34 -3.28 -12.15
C MET A 110 6.44 -2.48 -11.44
N THR A 111 6.25 -2.17 -10.17
CA THR A 111 7.23 -1.42 -9.35
C THR A 111 8.54 -2.19 -9.18
N ARG A 112 8.49 -3.50 -8.95
CA ARG A 112 9.69 -4.35 -8.88
C ARG A 112 10.50 -4.28 -10.17
N SER A 113 9.85 -4.45 -11.32
CA SER A 113 10.50 -4.37 -12.63
C SER A 113 11.04 -2.96 -12.92
N PHE A 114 10.29 -1.92 -12.53
CA PHE A 114 10.73 -0.54 -12.65
C PHE A 114 12.01 -0.29 -11.81
N ARG A 115 12.05 -0.74 -10.54
CA ARG A 115 13.24 -0.61 -9.69
C ARG A 115 14.44 -1.36 -10.26
N GLN A 116 14.26 -2.60 -10.72
CA GLN A 116 15.32 -3.37 -11.36
C GLN A 116 15.90 -2.64 -12.57
N HIS A 117 15.03 -2.09 -13.43
CA HIS A 117 15.44 -1.32 -14.60
C HIS A 117 16.21 -0.05 -14.22
N THR A 118 15.67 0.79 -13.34
CA THR A 118 16.25 2.10 -13.01
C THR A 118 17.55 2.00 -12.23
N THR A 119 17.73 0.95 -11.45
CA THR A 119 18.93 0.74 -10.63
C THR A 119 19.95 -0.24 -11.24
N GLY A 120 19.62 -0.82 -12.41
CA GLY A 120 20.47 -1.83 -13.07
C GLY A 120 20.64 -3.12 -12.25
N ARG A 121 19.69 -3.43 -11.38
CA ARG A 121 19.73 -4.62 -10.52
C ARG A 121 19.29 -5.88 -11.27
N PRO A 122 19.77 -7.05 -10.86
CA PRO A 122 19.38 -8.31 -11.48
C PRO A 122 17.91 -8.65 -11.19
N ILE A 123 17.37 -9.62 -11.96
CA ILE A 123 15.95 -10.01 -11.89
C ILE A 123 15.53 -10.64 -10.55
N ASP A 124 16.47 -11.13 -9.78
CA ASP A 124 16.27 -11.69 -8.43
C ASP A 124 16.32 -10.63 -7.32
N ASP A 125 16.55 -9.35 -7.66
CA ASP A 125 16.33 -8.24 -6.74
C ASP A 125 14.82 -8.00 -6.60
N VAL A 126 14.31 -8.16 -5.39
CA VAL A 126 12.88 -8.06 -5.07
C VAL A 126 12.63 -6.96 -4.04
N LEU A 127 11.41 -6.42 -4.01
CA LEU A 127 10.98 -5.46 -3.01
C LEU A 127 11.02 -6.08 -1.60
N ILE A 128 11.02 -5.24 -0.57
CA ILE A 128 10.94 -5.72 0.82
C ILE A 128 9.60 -6.44 1.02
N LEU A 129 8.51 -5.86 0.54
CA LEU A 129 7.17 -6.45 0.54
C LEU A 129 7.15 -7.87 -0.06
N ASP A 130 7.86 -8.12 -1.17
CA ASP A 130 7.91 -9.45 -1.79
C ASP A 130 8.39 -10.55 -0.86
N ARG A 131 9.29 -10.23 0.05
CA ARG A 131 9.87 -11.18 1.02
C ARG A 131 8.94 -11.46 2.20
N HIS A 132 7.94 -10.61 2.39
CA HIS A 132 7.02 -10.63 3.51
C HIS A 132 5.59 -10.99 3.13
N HIS A 133 5.34 -11.37 1.88
CA HIS A 133 4.04 -11.82 1.40
C HIS A 133 3.63 -13.13 2.08
N ILE A 134 2.44 -13.16 2.71
CA ILE A 134 1.93 -14.32 3.44
C ILE A 134 0.58 -14.82 2.93
N GLY A 135 -0.19 -13.99 2.23
CA GLY A 135 -1.53 -14.35 1.78
C GLY A 135 -2.17 -13.29 0.89
N SER A 136 -3.47 -13.40 0.70
CA SER A 136 -4.30 -12.46 -0.05
C SER A 136 -5.62 -12.19 0.65
N SER A 137 -6.21 -11.02 0.38
CA SER A 137 -7.46 -10.53 0.96
C SER A 137 -8.51 -10.30 -0.11
N ARG A 138 -9.73 -10.78 0.14
CA ARG A 138 -10.92 -10.53 -0.68
C ARG A 138 -11.59 -9.24 -0.23
N THR A 139 -11.86 -8.33 -1.17
CA THR A 139 -12.09 -6.92 -0.89
C THR A 139 -13.56 -6.47 -0.92
N ARG A 140 -14.49 -7.25 -1.50
CA ARG A 140 -15.89 -6.83 -1.69
C ARG A 140 -16.53 -6.17 -0.46
N SER A 141 -17.44 -5.21 -0.70
CA SER A 141 -18.29 -4.61 0.33
C SER A 141 -19.65 -5.33 0.44
N THR A 142 -20.57 -4.82 1.27
CA THR A 142 -21.96 -5.33 1.32
C THR A 142 -22.81 -4.79 0.18
N SER A 143 -22.48 -3.62 -0.36
CA SER A 143 -23.25 -2.95 -1.41
C SER A 143 -22.73 -3.21 -2.83
N SER A 144 -21.49 -3.71 -2.97
CA SER A 144 -20.85 -3.92 -4.27
C SER A 144 -19.83 -5.04 -4.23
N LEU A 145 -19.61 -5.70 -5.40
CA LEU A 145 -18.46 -6.59 -5.60
C LEU A 145 -17.13 -5.83 -5.71
N VAL A 146 -17.22 -4.53 -5.97
CA VAL A 146 -16.08 -3.60 -5.98
C VAL A 146 -16.24 -2.67 -4.78
N THR A 147 -15.37 -2.81 -3.80
CA THR A 147 -15.40 -1.97 -2.59
C THR A 147 -14.84 -0.57 -2.87
N ASP A 148 -15.22 0.40 -2.02
CA ASP A 148 -14.44 1.63 -1.83
C ASP A 148 -13.56 1.53 -0.57
N SER A 149 -12.67 2.52 -0.38
CA SER A 149 -11.74 2.55 0.77
C SER A 149 -12.49 2.63 2.10
N ALA A 150 -13.66 3.29 2.15
CA ALA A 150 -14.45 3.40 3.38
C ALA A 150 -14.94 2.05 3.88
N ALA A 151 -15.56 1.25 3.00
CA ALA A 151 -16.01 -0.10 3.34
C ALA A 151 -14.83 -1.06 3.57
N GLY A 152 -13.73 -0.90 2.83
CA GLY A 152 -12.48 -1.66 3.00
C GLY A 152 -11.84 -1.40 4.36
N ALA A 153 -11.64 -0.14 4.72
CA ALA A 153 -11.08 0.24 6.01
C ALA A 153 -12.02 -0.05 7.19
N THR A 154 -13.35 0.04 7.01
CA THR A 154 -14.31 -0.41 8.01
C THR A 154 -14.16 -1.91 8.31
N ALA A 155 -13.85 -2.73 7.29
CA ALA A 155 -13.58 -4.14 7.51
C ALA A 155 -12.32 -4.36 8.37
N PHE A 156 -11.27 -3.55 8.20
CA PHE A 156 -10.05 -3.62 9.01
C PHE A 156 -10.23 -3.07 10.42
N SER A 157 -10.97 -1.98 10.56
CA SER A 157 -11.13 -1.30 11.84
C SER A 157 -12.15 -1.96 12.75
N CYS A 158 -13.28 -2.43 12.20
CA CYS A 158 -14.40 -3.00 12.95
C CYS A 158 -14.48 -4.54 12.89
N GLY A 159 -13.81 -5.20 11.92
CA GLY A 159 -14.01 -6.63 11.65
C GLY A 159 -15.36 -6.97 11.01
N PHE A 160 -16.03 -6.00 10.38
CA PHE A 160 -17.33 -6.19 9.74
C PHE A 160 -17.36 -5.60 8.32
N LYS A 161 -18.09 -6.26 7.43
CA LYS A 161 -18.42 -5.69 6.11
C LYS A 161 -19.42 -4.57 6.24
N SER A 162 -19.20 -3.48 5.47
CA SER A 162 -20.16 -2.38 5.35
C SER A 162 -20.40 -1.98 3.89
N TYR A 163 -21.20 -0.94 3.68
CA TYR A 163 -21.53 -0.40 2.37
C TYR A 163 -20.48 0.64 1.93
N ASN A 164 -20.34 0.84 0.63
CA ASN A 164 -19.44 1.85 0.08
C ASN A 164 -19.79 3.24 0.61
N GLY A 165 -18.79 3.97 1.09
CA GLY A 165 -18.92 5.28 1.72
C GLY A 165 -19.09 5.28 3.24
N ALA A 166 -19.28 4.12 3.88
CA ALA A 166 -19.49 4.02 5.33
C ALA A 166 -18.18 4.14 6.12
N ILE A 167 -18.11 5.07 7.03
CA ILE A 167 -16.98 5.24 7.96
C ILE A 167 -17.36 4.60 9.31
N SER A 168 -16.90 3.37 9.53
CA SER A 168 -17.16 2.55 10.74
C SER A 168 -18.61 2.56 11.21
N VAL A 169 -19.52 2.43 10.22
CA VAL A 169 -20.96 2.31 10.37
C VAL A 169 -21.42 1.09 9.60
N LEU A 170 -22.28 0.27 10.21
CA LEU A 170 -22.84 -0.93 9.62
C LEU A 170 -23.99 -0.63 8.63
N PRO A 171 -24.45 -1.61 7.82
CA PRO A 171 -25.53 -1.39 6.86
C PRO A 171 -26.88 -0.94 7.45
N ASP A 172 -27.09 -1.17 8.74
CA ASP A 172 -28.26 -0.70 9.49
C ASP A 172 -28.04 0.68 10.14
N HIS A 173 -26.95 1.36 9.76
CA HIS A 173 -26.50 2.62 10.32
C HIS A 173 -26.08 2.57 11.80
N THR A 174 -25.83 1.39 12.35
CA THR A 174 -25.26 1.22 13.68
C THR A 174 -23.75 1.54 13.64
N PRO A 175 -23.19 2.36 14.55
CA PRO A 175 -21.75 2.50 14.66
C PRO A 175 -21.12 1.19 15.13
N CYS A 176 -19.96 0.82 14.62
CA CYS A 176 -19.19 -0.33 15.07
C CYS A 176 -17.89 0.14 15.75
N GLY A 177 -17.63 -0.33 16.97
CA GLY A 177 -16.39 -0.02 17.69
C GLY A 177 -15.16 -0.46 16.93
N THR A 178 -14.14 0.40 16.89
CA THR A 178 -12.92 0.17 16.10
C THR A 178 -11.80 -0.42 16.93
N VAL A 179 -10.85 -1.10 16.29
CA VAL A 179 -9.64 -1.62 16.97
C VAL A 179 -8.80 -0.51 17.60
N LEU A 180 -8.74 0.69 17.01
CA LEU A 180 -8.03 1.83 17.58
C LEU A 180 -8.72 2.33 18.86
N GLU A 181 -10.03 2.49 18.84
CA GLU A 181 -10.83 2.92 19.97
C GLU A 181 -10.73 1.92 21.13
N ALA A 182 -10.86 0.62 20.81
CA ALA A 182 -10.71 -0.44 21.78
C ALA A 182 -9.28 -0.52 22.35
N ALA A 183 -8.26 -0.34 21.51
CA ALA A 183 -6.86 -0.25 21.95
C ALA A 183 -6.67 0.91 22.93
N LYS A 184 -7.22 2.09 22.62
CA LYS A 184 -7.17 3.25 23.52
C LYS A 184 -7.84 2.95 24.87
N ARG A 185 -9.02 2.33 24.87
CA ARG A 185 -9.72 1.92 26.10
C ARG A 185 -8.94 0.87 26.89
N ALA A 186 -8.23 -0.03 26.22
CA ALA A 186 -7.37 -1.03 26.83
C ALA A 186 -6.03 -0.49 27.36
N GLY A 187 -5.75 0.81 27.19
CA GLY A 187 -4.56 1.50 27.69
C GLY A 187 -3.37 1.55 26.72
N TYR A 188 -3.54 1.15 25.47
CA TYR A 188 -2.53 1.35 24.44
C TYR A 188 -2.45 2.83 24.02
N MET A 189 -1.26 3.27 23.61
CA MET A 189 -1.14 4.50 22.84
C MET A 189 -1.58 4.24 21.40
N THR A 190 -2.10 5.28 20.73
CA THR A 190 -2.72 5.13 19.41
C THR A 190 -2.20 6.19 18.44
N GLY A 191 -1.97 5.79 17.18
CA GLY A 191 -1.48 6.70 16.17
C GLY A 191 -2.00 6.41 14.77
N LEU A 192 -2.06 7.48 13.96
CA LEU A 192 -2.41 7.46 12.53
C LEU A 192 -1.38 8.28 11.76
N VAL A 193 -0.83 7.70 10.68
CA VAL A 193 0.11 8.36 9.77
C VAL A 193 -0.34 8.09 8.34
N VAL A 194 -0.58 9.13 7.55
CA VAL A 194 -1.12 9.00 6.19
C VAL A 194 -0.47 10.01 5.24
N THR A 195 -0.49 9.73 3.95
CA THR A 195 -0.05 10.66 2.91
C THR A 195 -1.19 11.43 2.24
N THR A 196 -2.45 11.07 2.55
CA THR A 196 -3.65 11.85 2.21
C THR A 196 -4.05 12.82 3.31
N ARG A 197 -5.27 13.36 3.19
CA ARG A 197 -5.95 14.04 4.28
C ARG A 197 -6.17 13.06 5.42
N ILE A 198 -5.92 13.52 6.65
CA ILE A 198 -6.19 12.69 7.85
C ILE A 198 -7.68 12.38 8.03
N THR A 199 -8.55 13.11 7.34
CA THR A 199 -10.00 12.92 7.31
C THR A 199 -10.48 12.00 6.20
N ASP A 200 -9.59 11.51 5.33
CA ASP A 200 -9.95 10.56 4.28
C ASP A 200 -10.40 9.21 4.86
N ALA A 201 -10.98 8.38 4.02
CA ALA A 201 -11.73 7.20 4.43
C ALA A 201 -10.95 6.25 5.33
N THR A 202 -9.72 5.87 4.96
CA THR A 202 -8.94 4.88 5.71
C THR A 202 -8.63 5.34 7.13
N PRO A 203 -7.97 6.48 7.38
CA PRO A 203 -7.70 6.92 8.75
C PRO A 203 -8.99 7.25 9.51
N ALA A 204 -10.01 7.83 8.83
CA ALA A 204 -11.31 8.13 9.43
C ALA A 204 -11.98 6.89 10.02
N CYS A 205 -11.92 5.74 9.33
CA CYS A 205 -12.53 4.48 9.80
C CYS A 205 -11.91 3.93 11.08
N PHE A 206 -10.74 4.39 11.51
CA PHE A 206 -10.15 3.95 12.78
C PHE A 206 -10.55 4.84 13.96
N ALA A 207 -10.93 6.11 13.71
CA ALA A 207 -11.08 7.11 14.77
C ALA A 207 -12.34 7.99 14.67
N SER A 208 -13.28 7.60 13.80
CA SER A 208 -14.55 8.32 13.63
C SER A 208 -15.65 7.40 13.10
N HIS A 209 -16.90 7.90 13.12
CA HIS A 209 -18.06 7.23 12.59
C HIS A 209 -18.91 8.22 11.80
N ALA A 210 -19.10 7.94 10.51
CA ALA A 210 -19.95 8.77 9.67
C ALA A 210 -20.71 7.90 8.66
N ASN A 211 -21.95 8.25 8.39
CA ASN A 211 -22.75 7.56 7.39
C ASN A 211 -22.18 7.72 5.97
N ARG A 212 -21.29 8.71 5.77
CA ARG A 212 -20.65 9.00 4.49
C ARG A 212 -19.26 9.57 4.67
N ARG A 213 -18.30 9.09 3.85
CA ARG A 213 -16.90 9.56 3.82
C ARG A 213 -16.75 11.05 3.46
N GLU A 214 -17.74 11.61 2.75
CA GLU A 214 -17.75 13.01 2.35
C GLU A 214 -18.02 13.97 3.50
N TYR A 215 -18.41 13.48 4.67
CA TYR A 215 -18.61 14.31 5.86
C TYR A 215 -17.28 14.64 6.55
N GLU A 216 -16.25 15.01 5.77
CA GLU A 216 -14.90 15.26 6.29
C GLU A 216 -14.86 16.33 7.39
N ASP A 217 -15.73 17.33 7.32
CA ASP A 217 -15.86 18.35 8.36
C ASP A 217 -16.31 17.77 9.72
N LEU A 218 -17.24 16.82 9.68
CA LEU A 218 -17.70 16.07 10.85
C LEU A 218 -16.63 15.09 11.33
N ILE A 219 -15.98 14.40 10.41
CA ILE A 219 -14.88 13.46 10.69
C ILE A 219 -13.75 14.19 11.42
N ALA A 220 -13.35 15.39 10.95
CA ALA A 220 -12.33 16.21 11.61
C ALA A 220 -12.65 16.51 13.07
N GLU A 221 -13.92 16.82 13.38
CA GLU A 221 -14.38 17.06 14.76
C GLU A 221 -14.25 15.78 15.61
N GLN A 222 -14.64 14.64 15.07
CA GLN A 222 -14.60 13.36 15.79
C GLN A 222 -13.16 12.92 16.05
N MET A 223 -12.28 13.03 15.07
CA MET A 223 -10.89 12.60 15.20
C MET A 223 -10.13 13.33 16.31
N ILE A 224 -10.43 14.59 16.58
CA ILE A 224 -9.85 15.31 17.72
C ILE A 224 -10.52 14.97 19.06
N GLY A 225 -11.62 14.21 19.05
CA GLY A 225 -12.32 13.75 20.25
C GLY A 225 -13.68 14.39 20.49
N HIS A 226 -14.21 15.16 19.55
CA HIS A 226 -15.54 15.76 19.68
C HIS A 226 -16.66 14.81 19.22
N TYR A 227 -16.77 13.68 19.93
CA TYR A 227 -17.77 12.63 19.70
C TYR A 227 -17.95 11.80 20.98
N PRO A 228 -18.83 10.74 21.01
CA PRO A 228 -19.20 10.02 22.24
C PRO A 228 -18.05 9.48 23.08
N LEU A 229 -16.98 9.00 22.46
CA LEU A 229 -15.87 8.36 23.19
C LEU A 229 -14.84 9.37 23.73
N GLY A 230 -14.89 10.64 23.28
CA GLY A 230 -13.83 11.62 23.56
C GLY A 230 -12.56 11.31 22.75
N ARG A 231 -11.42 11.81 23.17
CA ARG A 231 -10.16 11.62 22.44
C ARG A 231 -9.68 10.17 22.49
N VAL A 232 -9.55 9.54 21.34
CA VAL A 232 -9.05 8.17 21.18
C VAL A 232 -7.72 8.10 20.44
N VAL A 233 -7.28 9.17 19.75
CA VAL A 233 -6.01 9.21 19.03
C VAL A 233 -5.00 10.05 19.80
N ASP A 234 -3.79 9.54 19.97
CA ASP A 234 -2.70 10.24 20.63
C ASP A 234 -1.73 10.89 19.64
N LEU A 235 -1.66 10.40 18.40
CA LEU A 235 -0.76 10.94 17.39
C LEU A 235 -1.45 10.87 16.01
N MET A 236 -1.53 11.99 15.33
CA MET A 236 -2.02 12.12 13.95
C MET A 236 -1.00 12.90 13.11
N ILE A 237 -0.55 12.31 12.00
CA ILE A 237 0.35 12.96 11.04
C ILE A 237 -0.21 12.73 9.64
N GLY A 238 -0.43 13.80 8.87
CA GLY A 238 -0.95 13.71 7.50
C GLY A 238 -1.23 15.08 6.89
N GLY A 239 -2.01 15.07 5.83
CA GLY A 239 -2.58 16.26 5.20
C GLY A 239 -3.96 16.61 5.75
N GLY A 240 -4.74 17.41 4.98
CA GLY A 240 -6.13 17.72 5.26
C GLY A 240 -6.36 18.89 6.19
N ARG A 241 -5.34 19.73 6.38
CA ARG A 241 -5.47 20.95 7.23
C ARG A 241 -6.69 21.79 6.88
N CYS A 242 -7.09 21.81 5.60
CA CYS A 242 -8.22 22.62 5.15
C CYS A 242 -9.55 22.27 5.85
N HIS A 243 -9.77 21.02 6.30
CA HIS A 243 -10.95 20.60 7.06
C HIS A 243 -10.90 20.96 8.55
N PHE A 244 -9.77 21.51 9.02
CA PHE A 244 -9.59 21.95 10.40
C PHE A 244 -9.64 23.48 10.57
N LEU A 245 -9.69 24.23 9.46
CA LEU A 245 -9.69 25.68 9.43
C LEU A 245 -11.12 26.21 9.21
N PRO A 246 -11.55 27.30 9.88
CA PRO A 246 -12.87 27.88 9.66
C PRO A 246 -13.02 28.40 8.22
N ASN A 247 -14.24 28.38 7.66
CA ASN A 247 -14.52 28.82 6.29
C ASN A 247 -14.19 30.31 6.01
N THR A 248 -13.85 31.05 7.02
CA THR A 248 -13.35 32.44 6.91
C THR A 248 -11.85 32.51 6.62
N THR A 249 -11.15 31.40 6.72
CA THR A 249 -9.70 31.27 6.43
C THR A 249 -9.50 30.89 4.97
N GLU A 250 -8.60 31.58 4.28
CA GLU A 250 -8.23 31.22 2.91
C GLU A 250 -7.67 29.79 2.85
N GLY A 251 -8.11 29.02 1.87
CA GLY A 251 -7.73 27.59 1.72
C GLY A 251 -8.52 26.63 2.60
N SER A 252 -9.51 27.09 3.37
CA SER A 252 -10.40 26.18 4.10
C SER A 252 -11.31 25.39 3.15
N CYS A 253 -11.51 24.10 3.46
CA CYS A 253 -12.47 23.21 2.81
C CYS A 253 -13.79 23.12 3.58
N ARG A 254 -13.84 23.65 4.82
CA ARG A 254 -15.04 23.57 5.66
C ARG A 254 -16.19 24.43 5.13
N ALA A 255 -17.39 23.89 5.30
CA ALA A 255 -18.61 24.64 5.03
C ALA A 255 -18.99 25.61 6.18
N ASP A 256 -18.50 25.36 7.40
CA ASP A 256 -18.86 26.09 8.61
C ASP A 256 -17.71 26.96 9.15
N GLY A 257 -18.01 27.81 10.17
CA GLY A 257 -17.06 28.72 10.81
C GLY A 257 -16.28 28.12 11.99
N LYS A 258 -16.27 26.78 12.17
CA LYS A 258 -15.59 26.15 13.30
C LYS A 258 -14.07 26.12 13.09
N ASP A 259 -13.32 26.49 14.11
CA ASP A 259 -11.87 26.34 14.18
C ASP A 259 -11.53 25.06 14.94
N ILE A 260 -11.27 23.98 14.17
CA ILE A 260 -10.98 22.65 14.74
C ILE A 260 -9.56 22.60 15.30
N VAL A 261 -8.62 23.38 14.75
CA VAL A 261 -7.26 23.51 15.30
C VAL A 261 -7.30 24.12 16.70
N ALA A 262 -8.03 25.25 16.86
CA ALA A 262 -8.22 25.85 18.18
C ALA A 262 -8.92 24.88 19.14
N MET A 263 -9.96 24.17 18.68
CA MET A 263 -10.65 23.17 19.49
C MET A 263 -9.73 22.03 19.92
N ALA A 264 -8.90 21.49 19.03
CA ALA A 264 -7.94 20.44 19.32
C ALA A 264 -6.95 20.88 20.41
N LYS A 265 -6.41 22.09 20.31
CA LYS A 265 -5.47 22.66 21.30
C LYS A 265 -6.14 22.93 22.64
N ASP A 266 -7.24 23.68 22.63
CA ASP A 266 -7.82 24.26 23.85
C ASP A 266 -8.65 23.26 24.65
N LYS A 267 -9.38 22.34 23.97
CA LYS A 267 -10.25 21.38 24.65
C LYS A 267 -9.63 20.00 24.79
N PHE A 268 -8.80 19.57 23.84
CA PHE A 268 -8.27 18.21 23.78
C PHE A 268 -6.77 18.11 24.01
N GLY A 269 -6.07 19.27 24.16
CA GLY A 269 -4.69 19.35 24.58
C GLY A 269 -3.66 18.94 23.52
N PHE A 270 -4.03 18.98 22.23
CA PHE A 270 -3.11 18.64 21.14
C PHE A 270 -1.97 19.64 21.00
N THR A 271 -0.74 19.14 20.87
CA THR A 271 0.34 19.88 20.23
C THR A 271 0.05 19.94 18.74
N TYR A 272 0.11 21.14 18.14
CA TYR A 272 -0.22 21.32 16.73
C TYR A 272 1.00 21.73 15.92
N VAL A 273 1.17 21.10 14.76
CA VAL A 273 2.25 21.37 13.79
C VAL A 273 1.63 21.37 12.39
N ASP A 274 2.02 22.35 11.56
CA ASP A 274 1.45 22.54 10.21
C ASP A 274 2.49 22.75 9.11
N ASN A 275 3.76 22.56 9.41
CA ASN A 275 4.84 22.76 8.45
C ASN A 275 6.04 21.83 8.72
N LYS A 276 6.82 21.56 7.66
CA LYS A 276 7.98 20.67 7.73
C LYS A 276 9.04 21.12 8.71
N LYS A 277 9.31 22.41 8.80
CA LYS A 277 10.35 22.95 9.69
C LYS A 277 10.06 22.64 11.15
N ASP A 278 8.82 22.86 11.58
CA ASP A 278 8.43 22.57 12.96
C ASP A 278 8.31 21.05 13.18
N PHE A 279 7.88 20.31 12.17
CA PHE A 279 7.90 18.84 12.17
C PHE A 279 9.31 18.28 12.38
N ASP A 280 10.32 18.80 11.66
CA ASP A 280 11.72 18.36 11.78
C ASP A 280 12.36 18.70 13.14
N ASN A 281 11.81 19.70 13.83
CA ASN A 281 12.27 20.06 15.17
C ASN A 281 11.63 19.22 16.28
N LEU A 282 10.67 18.32 15.97
CA LEU A 282 10.08 17.44 16.96
C LEU A 282 11.10 16.41 17.45
N SER A 283 11.33 16.38 18.76
CA SER A 283 12.13 15.33 19.40
C SER A 283 11.21 14.20 19.83
N ALA A 284 11.31 13.04 19.20
CA ALA A 284 10.46 11.91 19.54
C ALA A 284 10.50 11.49 21.02
N ALA A 285 11.66 11.70 21.68
CA ALA A 285 11.82 11.37 23.09
C ALA A 285 11.13 12.33 24.05
N ASP A 286 10.96 13.59 23.64
CA ASP A 286 10.39 14.66 24.47
C ASP A 286 9.04 15.15 23.95
N LEU A 287 8.49 14.49 22.91
CA LEU A 287 7.25 14.87 22.27
C LEU A 287 6.07 14.77 23.23
N GLN A 288 5.41 15.90 23.43
CA GLN A 288 4.19 15.93 24.24
C GLN A 288 3.01 15.46 23.40
N LEU A 289 2.46 14.31 23.76
CA LEU A 289 1.23 13.78 23.17
C LEU A 289 -0.01 14.32 23.94
N PRO A 290 -1.14 14.53 23.25
CA PRO A 290 -1.40 14.19 21.86
C PRO A 290 -0.78 15.17 20.84
N LEU A 291 -0.40 14.64 19.66
CA LEU A 291 0.11 15.40 18.51
C LEU A 291 -0.91 15.43 17.37
N LEU A 292 -1.12 16.62 16.79
CA LEU A 292 -1.82 16.84 15.52
C LEU A 292 -0.88 17.56 14.56
N ALA A 293 -0.32 16.82 13.59
CA ALA A 293 0.58 17.35 12.57
C ALA A 293 -0.08 17.31 11.19
N LEU A 294 -0.61 18.46 10.75
CA LEU A 294 -1.29 18.62 9.46
C LEU A 294 -0.39 19.37 8.48
N ILE A 295 0.46 18.60 7.78
CA ILE A 295 1.61 19.14 7.03
C ILE A 295 1.21 19.70 5.66
N ALA A 296 0.05 19.34 5.14
CA ALA A 296 -0.48 19.83 3.87
C ALA A 296 -1.92 20.29 4.03
N ASP A 297 -2.36 21.27 3.18
CA ASP A 297 -3.76 21.73 3.17
C ASP A 297 -4.72 20.63 2.70
N GLY A 298 -4.39 19.98 1.60
CA GLY A 298 -5.02 18.75 1.08
C GLY A 298 -4.11 17.55 1.32
N ASP A 299 -3.92 16.74 0.28
CA ASP A 299 -3.00 15.60 0.34
C ASP A 299 -1.53 16.04 0.28
N VAL A 300 -0.63 15.25 0.85
CA VAL A 300 0.81 15.39 0.60
C VAL A 300 1.06 15.10 -0.89
N PRO A 301 1.91 15.87 -1.59
CA PRO A 301 2.20 15.60 -2.99
C PRO A 301 2.67 14.16 -3.24
N TYR A 302 2.37 13.63 -4.44
CA TYR A 302 2.94 12.35 -4.86
C TYR A 302 4.46 12.31 -4.65
N GLU A 303 5.01 11.17 -4.29
CA GLU A 303 6.45 11.02 -4.02
C GLU A 303 7.30 11.51 -5.20
N ILE A 304 6.86 11.28 -6.46
CA ILE A 304 7.53 11.78 -7.66
C ILE A 304 7.64 13.31 -7.70
N ASP A 305 6.68 14.01 -7.12
CA ASP A 305 6.65 15.49 -7.05
C ASP A 305 7.27 15.98 -5.72
N ARG A 306 6.99 15.26 -4.62
CA ARG A 306 7.46 15.61 -3.28
C ARG A 306 8.99 15.70 -3.19
N VAL A 307 9.70 14.81 -3.87
CA VAL A 307 11.19 14.83 -3.85
C VAL A 307 11.79 16.15 -4.35
N HIS A 308 11.04 16.93 -5.16
CA HIS A 308 11.45 18.24 -5.64
C HIS A 308 11.13 19.39 -4.67
N VAL A 309 10.37 19.10 -3.62
CA VAL A 309 9.95 20.04 -2.55
C VAL A 309 10.07 19.39 -1.18
N SER A 310 11.09 18.55 -1.00
CA SER A 310 11.32 17.77 0.22
C SER A 310 11.58 18.63 1.45
N GLU A 311 11.92 19.90 1.28
CA GLU A 311 12.03 20.88 2.36
C GLU A 311 10.65 21.40 2.83
N VAL A 312 9.58 21.13 2.09
CA VAL A 312 8.21 21.56 2.42
C VAL A 312 7.38 20.42 3.00
N TYR A 313 7.56 19.20 2.48
CA TYR A 313 6.76 18.04 2.87
C TYR A 313 7.64 16.86 3.30
N PRO A 314 7.38 16.25 4.49
CA PRO A 314 8.04 15.02 4.89
C PRO A 314 7.60 13.85 4.00
N SER A 315 8.47 12.84 3.87
CA SER A 315 8.11 11.56 3.26
C SER A 315 7.29 10.70 4.22
N GLU A 316 6.62 9.67 3.68
CA GLU A 316 5.94 8.64 4.48
C GLU A 316 6.89 8.03 5.52
N VAL A 317 8.12 7.70 5.10
CA VAL A 317 9.17 7.14 5.99
C VAL A 317 9.54 8.08 7.13
N GLU A 318 9.69 9.39 6.87
CA GLU A 318 9.99 10.37 7.92
C GLU A 318 8.85 10.46 8.93
N MET A 319 7.59 10.50 8.46
CA MET A 319 6.40 10.52 9.31
C MET A 319 6.28 9.24 10.14
N ALA A 320 6.46 8.07 9.50
CA ALA A 320 6.41 6.77 10.16
C ALA A 320 7.50 6.63 11.25
N ARG A 321 8.75 7.01 10.96
CA ARG A 321 9.85 6.95 11.94
C ARG A 321 9.62 7.85 13.14
N LEU A 322 9.07 9.05 12.94
CA LEU A 322 8.71 9.93 14.06
C LEU A 322 7.63 9.29 14.93
N ALA A 323 6.56 8.78 14.31
CA ALA A 323 5.44 8.16 15.02
C ALA A 323 5.87 6.94 15.83
N LEU A 324 6.62 6.02 15.23
CA LEU A 324 7.15 4.82 15.88
C LEU A 324 7.98 5.17 17.13
N LYS A 325 8.94 6.08 16.98
CA LYS A 325 9.82 6.50 18.08
C LYS A 325 9.05 7.24 19.19
N ALA A 326 8.10 8.10 18.82
CA ALA A 326 7.31 8.86 19.78
C ALA A 326 6.38 7.96 20.60
N LEU A 327 5.70 7.01 19.95
CA LEU A 327 4.81 6.06 20.62
C LEU A 327 5.59 5.06 21.48
N SER A 328 6.75 4.59 21.02
CA SER A 328 7.65 3.74 21.82
C SER A 328 8.13 4.48 23.07
N ALA A 329 8.58 5.74 22.94
CA ALA A 329 9.01 6.57 24.06
C ALA A 329 7.85 6.80 25.05
N ALA A 330 6.65 7.12 24.56
CA ALA A 330 5.46 7.36 25.39
C ALA A 330 4.97 6.13 26.14
N THR A 331 5.28 4.93 25.64
CA THR A 331 4.88 3.67 26.27
C THR A 331 5.98 3.04 27.11
N LYS A 332 7.17 3.66 27.23
CA LYS A 332 8.34 3.06 27.90
C LYS A 332 8.02 2.48 29.28
N ASP A 333 7.30 3.24 30.08
CA ASP A 333 6.96 2.88 31.46
C ASP A 333 5.52 2.32 31.59
N SER A 334 4.88 1.96 30.48
CA SER A 334 3.53 1.40 30.43
C SER A 334 3.56 -0.13 30.33
N ASP A 335 2.56 -0.79 30.90
CA ASP A 335 2.33 -2.23 30.72
C ASP A 335 1.73 -2.56 29.33
N LYS A 336 1.31 -1.56 28.59
CA LYS A 336 0.77 -1.66 27.23
C LYS A 336 1.71 -0.97 26.24
N GLY A 337 1.78 -1.51 25.02
CA GLY A 337 2.46 -0.88 23.91
C GLY A 337 1.57 0.12 23.18
N PHE A 338 1.64 0.12 21.85
CA PHE A 338 0.84 1.00 21.02
C PHE A 338 0.21 0.25 19.82
N PHE A 339 -0.86 0.85 19.30
CA PHE A 339 -1.43 0.58 17.98
C PHE A 339 -1.10 1.76 17.06
N LEU A 340 -0.51 1.49 15.90
CA LEU A 340 -0.18 2.50 14.89
C LEU A 340 -0.68 2.02 13.53
N MET A 341 -1.51 2.82 12.87
CA MET A 341 -1.83 2.66 11.46
C MET A 341 -0.98 3.62 10.62
N ILE A 342 -0.34 3.09 9.57
CA ILE A 342 0.44 3.85 8.59
C ILE A 342 -0.16 3.56 7.22
N GLU A 343 -0.34 4.59 6.40
CA GLU A 343 -0.95 4.42 5.10
C GLU A 343 -0.13 5.10 4.00
N GLY A 344 0.26 4.29 3.00
CA GLY A 344 0.70 4.75 1.69
C GLY A 344 -0.53 5.04 0.83
N SER A 345 -1.20 6.14 1.12
CA SER A 345 -2.56 6.43 0.67
C SER A 345 -2.63 6.76 -0.82
N ARG A 346 -1.57 7.34 -1.41
CA ARG A 346 -1.65 7.90 -2.75
C ARG A 346 -1.33 6.92 -3.88
N ILE A 347 -1.07 5.66 -3.58
CA ILE A 347 -1.00 4.59 -4.59
C ILE A 347 -2.35 4.49 -5.30
N ASP A 348 -3.45 4.58 -4.53
CA ASP A 348 -4.82 4.61 -5.00
C ASP A 348 -5.10 5.80 -5.93
N HIS A 349 -4.78 7.02 -5.49
CA HIS A 349 -4.99 8.23 -6.30
C HIS A 349 -4.26 8.15 -7.65
N ALA A 350 -3.02 7.62 -7.67
CA ALA A 350 -2.29 7.38 -8.92
C ALA A 350 -2.99 6.34 -9.81
N GLY A 351 -3.60 5.31 -9.21
CA GLY A 351 -4.46 4.35 -9.90
C GLY A 351 -5.70 4.99 -10.50
N HIS A 352 -6.43 5.81 -9.74
CA HIS A 352 -7.59 6.59 -10.21
C HIS A 352 -7.26 7.49 -11.39
N PHE A 353 -6.09 8.11 -11.36
CA PHE A 353 -5.63 8.95 -12.47
C PHE A 353 -5.01 8.15 -13.62
N ASN A 354 -4.85 6.84 -13.47
CA ASN A 354 -4.14 5.96 -14.41
C ASN A 354 -2.71 6.45 -14.70
N ASP A 355 -2.05 6.99 -13.67
CA ASP A 355 -0.67 7.49 -13.72
C ASP A 355 0.33 6.43 -13.23
N PRO A 356 0.93 5.64 -14.14
CA PRO A 356 1.86 4.60 -13.74
C PRO A 356 3.19 5.17 -13.25
N GLY A 357 3.52 6.41 -13.64
CA GLY A 357 4.75 7.09 -13.22
C GLY A 357 4.71 7.49 -11.75
N ALA A 358 3.58 8.03 -11.29
CA ALA A 358 3.35 8.31 -9.87
C ALA A 358 3.21 7.01 -9.09
N GLN A 359 2.42 6.03 -9.55
CA GLN A 359 2.10 4.82 -8.81
C GLN A 359 3.34 4.00 -8.43
N VAL A 360 4.30 3.78 -9.34
CA VAL A 360 5.52 3.02 -9.01
C VAL A 360 6.37 3.70 -7.93
N ARG A 361 6.30 5.03 -7.83
CA ARG A 361 7.06 5.78 -6.82
C ARG A 361 6.36 5.80 -5.47
N GLU A 362 5.04 5.86 -5.46
CA GLU A 362 4.25 5.67 -4.23
C GLU A 362 4.47 4.28 -3.64
N VAL A 363 4.43 3.22 -4.47
CA VAL A 363 4.70 1.85 -4.00
C VAL A 363 6.14 1.70 -3.49
N LEU A 364 7.14 2.36 -4.11
CA LEU A 364 8.52 2.36 -3.60
C LEU A 364 8.63 3.07 -2.25
N ALA A 365 7.96 4.21 -2.06
CA ALA A 365 7.94 4.93 -0.80
C ALA A 365 7.30 4.08 0.32
N HIS A 366 6.21 3.37 0.01
CA HIS A 366 5.57 2.46 0.94
C HIS A 366 6.44 1.23 1.27
N ASP A 367 7.15 0.65 0.27
CA ASP A 367 8.12 -0.44 0.47
C ASP A 367 9.26 -0.01 1.41
N GLU A 368 9.73 1.24 1.29
CA GLU A 368 10.74 1.82 2.18
C GLU A 368 10.18 2.04 3.60
N SER A 369 8.95 2.52 3.72
CA SER A 369 8.26 2.68 5.01
C SER A 369 8.06 1.32 5.69
N PHE A 370 7.68 0.30 4.94
CA PHE A 370 7.56 -1.07 5.46
C PHE A 370 8.92 -1.56 6.00
N GLY A 371 10.01 -1.29 5.27
CA GLY A 371 11.38 -1.58 5.74
C GLY A 371 11.72 -0.85 7.03
N ALA A 372 11.39 0.44 7.13
CA ALA A 372 11.64 1.23 8.35
C ALA A 372 10.87 0.72 9.58
N VAL A 373 9.66 0.16 9.38
CA VAL A 373 8.90 -0.50 10.46
C VAL A 373 9.56 -1.81 10.86
N LEU A 374 10.09 -2.60 9.91
CA LEU A 374 10.85 -3.82 10.24
C LEU A 374 12.10 -3.49 11.07
N ASP A 375 12.88 -2.50 10.64
CA ASP A 375 14.07 -2.03 11.38
C ASP A 375 13.68 -1.62 12.82
N PHE A 376 12.58 -0.87 12.96
CA PHE A 376 12.06 -0.50 14.28
C PHE A 376 11.71 -1.71 15.14
N LEU A 377 11.02 -2.72 14.56
CA LEU A 377 10.64 -3.94 15.28
C LEU A 377 11.86 -4.79 15.68
N GLU A 378 12.96 -4.71 14.95
CA GLU A 378 14.22 -5.36 15.31
C GLU A 378 14.93 -4.64 16.47
N ASP A 379 14.85 -3.31 16.52
CA ASP A 379 15.58 -2.48 17.47
C ASP A 379 14.81 -2.22 18.76
N ASP A 380 13.47 -2.20 18.76
CA ASP A 380 12.63 -1.88 19.91
C ASP A 380 12.63 -3.01 20.95
N GLU A 381 12.68 -2.65 22.23
CA GLU A 381 12.68 -3.63 23.34
C GLU A 381 11.31 -4.32 23.50
N THR A 382 10.23 -3.70 23.01
CA THR A 382 8.87 -4.25 23.05
C THR A 382 8.62 -5.09 21.81
N GLU A 383 8.22 -6.35 22.00
CA GLU A 383 7.80 -7.21 20.90
C GLU A 383 6.63 -6.58 20.12
N GLY A 384 6.60 -6.78 18.83
CA GLY A 384 5.55 -6.25 17.97
C GLY A 384 5.35 -7.03 16.69
N VAL A 385 4.21 -6.82 16.06
CA VAL A 385 3.89 -7.36 14.74
C VAL A 385 3.60 -6.22 13.78
N LEU A 386 4.09 -6.38 12.55
CA LEU A 386 3.67 -5.63 11.39
C LEU A 386 2.79 -6.54 10.52
N VAL A 387 1.59 -6.05 10.21
CA VAL A 387 0.73 -6.59 9.16
C VAL A 387 0.45 -5.47 8.17
N SER A 388 0.50 -5.78 6.86
CA SER A 388 0.14 -4.83 5.82
C SER A 388 -0.77 -5.49 4.79
N THR A 389 -1.73 -4.74 4.27
CA THR A 389 -2.57 -5.14 3.14
C THR A 389 -3.05 -3.90 2.41
N SER A 390 -3.63 -4.09 1.23
CA SER A 390 -4.44 -3.07 0.56
C SER A 390 -5.91 -3.28 0.90
N ASP A 391 -6.69 -2.23 0.82
CA ASP A 391 -8.15 -2.28 0.94
C ASP A 391 -8.83 -2.73 -0.38
N HIS A 392 -8.22 -2.41 -1.54
CA HIS A 392 -8.62 -2.83 -2.88
C HIS A 392 -7.48 -2.65 -3.90
N GLU A 393 -7.72 -3.01 -5.14
CA GLU A 393 -6.93 -2.64 -6.30
C GLU A 393 -7.61 -1.48 -7.02
N THR A 394 -6.82 -0.57 -7.61
CA THR A 394 -7.31 0.61 -8.32
C THR A 394 -6.80 0.67 -9.74
N GLY A 395 -7.72 1.00 -10.67
CA GLY A 395 -7.44 1.20 -12.08
C GLY A 395 -7.65 -0.03 -12.95
N GLY A 396 -7.78 -1.23 -12.37
CA GLY A 396 -7.77 -2.46 -13.16
C GLY A 396 -6.49 -2.58 -13.97
N LEU A 397 -5.35 -2.34 -13.31
CA LEU A 397 -4.02 -2.19 -13.90
C LEU A 397 -3.52 -3.47 -14.55
N ALA A 398 -3.00 -3.35 -15.76
CA ALA A 398 -2.27 -4.40 -16.47
C ALA A 398 -0.92 -3.88 -16.98
N ALA A 399 0.17 -4.55 -16.63
CA ALA A 399 1.49 -4.29 -17.22
C ALA A 399 1.58 -4.89 -18.64
N ALA A 400 0.57 -4.60 -19.44
CA ALA A 400 0.41 -4.98 -20.84
C ALA A 400 -0.72 -4.15 -21.46
N ARG A 401 -0.52 -3.68 -22.69
CA ARG A 401 -1.57 -2.98 -23.44
C ARG A 401 -1.52 -3.37 -24.90
N GLN A 402 -2.65 -3.86 -25.43
CA GLN A 402 -2.76 -4.12 -26.87
C GLN A 402 -3.12 -2.84 -27.60
N LEU A 403 -2.17 -2.29 -28.37
CA LEU A 403 -2.35 -1.05 -29.14
C LEU A 403 -2.78 -1.29 -30.61
N HIS A 404 -2.74 -2.55 -31.07
CA HIS A 404 -3.01 -2.94 -32.46
C HIS A 404 -3.99 -4.11 -32.53
N GLU A 405 -4.69 -4.25 -33.65
CA GLU A 405 -5.61 -5.38 -33.91
C GLU A 405 -4.90 -6.73 -34.13
N THR A 406 -3.60 -6.69 -34.46
CA THR A 406 -2.77 -7.88 -34.60
C THR A 406 -2.43 -8.51 -33.26
N TYR A 407 -1.94 -9.76 -33.29
CA TYR A 407 -1.47 -10.45 -32.09
C TYR A 407 -0.48 -9.60 -31.28
N PRO A 408 -0.69 -9.41 -29.94
CA PRO A 408 0.07 -8.46 -29.16
C PRO A 408 1.51 -8.89 -28.93
N SER A 409 2.41 -7.91 -28.76
CA SER A 409 3.75 -8.14 -28.23
C SER A 409 3.69 -8.28 -26.70
N TYR A 410 4.44 -9.25 -26.14
CA TYR A 410 4.49 -9.51 -24.69
C TYR A 410 5.55 -8.63 -24.02
N LEU A 411 5.27 -7.34 -23.89
CA LEU A 411 6.23 -6.38 -23.34
C LEU A 411 5.53 -5.15 -22.75
N TRP A 412 6.23 -4.46 -21.87
CA TRP A 412 5.96 -3.10 -21.42
C TRP A 412 7.31 -2.39 -21.20
N PHE A 413 7.33 -1.07 -21.11
CA PHE A 413 8.55 -0.25 -21.17
C PHE A 413 8.76 0.55 -19.88
N PRO A 414 9.51 0.01 -18.88
CA PRO A 414 9.82 0.72 -17.64
C PRO A 414 10.62 2.00 -17.84
N GLU A 415 11.42 2.09 -18.90
CA GLU A 415 12.19 3.29 -19.26
C GLU A 415 11.32 4.52 -19.51
N VAL A 416 10.10 4.34 -19.98
CA VAL A 416 9.16 5.45 -20.17
C VAL A 416 8.79 6.08 -18.82
N LEU A 417 8.54 5.25 -17.81
CA LEU A 417 8.26 5.72 -16.46
C LEU A 417 9.51 6.32 -15.79
N ALA A 418 10.69 5.78 -16.10
CA ALA A 418 11.96 6.26 -15.55
C ALA A 418 12.29 7.69 -16.00
N ASN A 419 11.85 8.07 -17.21
CA ASN A 419 12.06 9.40 -17.75
C ASN A 419 11.11 10.47 -17.18
N ALA A 420 10.01 10.05 -16.54
CA ALA A 420 9.07 10.97 -15.87
C ALA A 420 9.67 11.51 -14.57
N THR A 421 9.65 12.83 -14.41
CA THR A 421 10.13 13.56 -13.22
C THR A 421 8.98 14.12 -12.37
N HIS A 422 7.77 14.22 -12.95
CA HIS A 422 6.58 14.72 -12.26
C HIS A 422 5.36 13.87 -12.61
N SER A 423 4.34 13.93 -11.74
CA SER A 423 3.05 13.28 -11.93
C SER A 423 2.22 13.97 -13.03
N THR A 424 1.23 13.25 -13.52
CA THR A 424 0.24 13.84 -14.45
C THR A 424 -0.68 14.85 -13.76
N GLU A 425 -0.86 14.74 -12.44
CA GLU A 425 -1.53 15.73 -11.60
C GLU A 425 -0.76 17.07 -11.61
N TYR A 426 0.56 17.01 -11.45
CA TYR A 426 1.41 18.20 -11.56
C TYR A 426 1.28 18.85 -12.94
N LEU A 427 1.32 18.06 -14.00
CA LEU A 427 1.16 18.58 -15.36
C LEU A 427 -0.21 19.24 -15.57
N ALA A 428 -1.27 18.61 -15.08
CA ALA A 428 -2.63 19.15 -15.18
C ALA A 428 -2.76 20.49 -14.44
N ARG A 429 -2.18 20.61 -13.26
CA ARG A 429 -2.12 21.88 -12.51
C ARG A 429 -1.33 22.94 -13.26
N LYS A 430 -0.14 22.62 -13.80
CA LYS A 430 0.67 23.58 -14.60
C LYS A 430 0.00 23.98 -15.90
N TRP A 431 -0.75 23.10 -16.49
CA TRP A 431 -1.58 23.42 -17.65
C TRP A 431 -2.73 24.37 -17.28
N SER A 432 -3.42 24.10 -16.18
CA SER A 432 -4.51 24.97 -15.66
C SER A 432 -3.99 26.36 -15.32
N GLU A 433 -2.84 26.47 -14.64
CA GLU A 433 -2.18 27.75 -14.34
C GLU A 433 -1.92 28.52 -15.65
N TYR A 434 -1.31 27.89 -16.66
CA TYR A 434 -1.04 28.52 -17.97
C TYR A 434 -2.31 28.99 -18.67
N ILE A 435 -3.37 28.19 -18.68
CA ILE A 435 -4.65 28.55 -19.33
C ILE A 435 -5.30 29.74 -18.62
N SER A 436 -5.23 29.81 -17.28
CA SER A 436 -5.77 30.93 -16.52
C SER A 436 -5.02 32.23 -16.76
N GLU A 437 -3.70 32.17 -16.91
CA GLU A 437 -2.83 33.34 -17.17
C GLU A 437 -2.82 33.77 -18.65
N SER A 438 -3.12 32.86 -19.56
CA SER A 438 -3.00 33.04 -21.02
C SER A 438 -4.27 32.58 -21.75
N ALA A 439 -5.43 33.06 -21.31
CA ALA A 439 -6.74 32.66 -21.86
C ALA A 439 -6.83 32.90 -23.38
N ASP A 440 -6.26 34.00 -23.88
CA ASP A 440 -6.26 34.40 -25.28
C ASP A 440 -5.14 33.79 -26.13
N ALA A 441 -4.31 32.89 -25.54
CA ALA A 441 -3.22 32.25 -26.28
C ALA A 441 -3.75 31.47 -27.48
N SER A 442 -3.05 31.62 -28.63
CA SER A 442 -3.42 30.90 -29.83
C SER A 442 -3.30 29.38 -29.64
N ARG A 443 -4.04 28.60 -30.45
CA ARG A 443 -3.93 27.12 -30.42
C ARG A 443 -2.50 26.65 -30.69
N THR A 444 -1.73 27.38 -31.51
CA THR A 444 -0.32 27.09 -31.75
C THR A 444 0.53 27.31 -30.51
N ASP A 445 0.33 28.42 -29.78
CA ASP A 445 1.08 28.69 -28.55
C ASP A 445 0.72 27.67 -27.45
N LYS A 446 -0.57 27.31 -27.30
CA LYS A 446 -1.04 26.24 -26.44
C LYS A 446 -0.37 24.91 -26.79
N GLY A 447 -0.29 24.56 -28.08
CA GLY A 447 0.39 23.33 -28.53
C GLY A 447 1.89 23.34 -28.24
N THR A 448 2.57 24.48 -28.41
CA THR A 448 3.99 24.63 -28.06
C THR A 448 4.19 24.42 -26.54
N LYS A 449 3.37 25.07 -25.73
CA LYS A 449 3.42 24.92 -24.26
C LYS A 449 3.21 23.47 -23.82
N LEU A 450 2.26 22.75 -24.45
CA LEU A 450 2.03 21.33 -24.14
C LEU A 450 3.22 20.45 -24.49
N ARG A 451 3.86 20.68 -25.66
CA ARG A 451 5.09 19.95 -26.03
C ARG A 451 6.20 20.17 -25.01
N ASP A 452 6.42 21.41 -24.59
CA ASP A 452 7.43 21.74 -23.58
C ASP A 452 7.10 21.11 -22.23
N LEU A 453 5.84 21.20 -21.80
CA LEU A 453 5.38 20.64 -20.52
C LEU A 453 5.55 19.11 -20.48
N VAL A 454 5.10 18.42 -21.53
CA VAL A 454 5.16 16.95 -21.60
C VAL A 454 6.61 16.47 -21.76
N SER A 455 7.41 17.14 -22.61
CA SER A 455 8.81 16.72 -22.81
C SER A 455 9.68 16.95 -21.57
N SER A 456 9.46 18.04 -20.84
CA SER A 456 10.25 18.38 -19.66
C SER A 456 9.89 17.54 -18.44
N ASN A 457 8.64 17.10 -18.31
CA ASN A 457 8.16 16.44 -17.10
C ASN A 457 7.88 14.94 -17.26
N LEU A 458 7.50 14.50 -18.47
CA LEU A 458 7.30 13.06 -18.74
C LEU A 458 8.44 12.46 -19.61
N GLY A 459 9.37 13.29 -20.10
CA GLY A 459 10.45 12.84 -20.98
C GLY A 459 9.96 12.42 -22.38
N ILE A 460 8.76 12.84 -22.79
CA ILE A 460 8.10 12.44 -24.04
C ILE A 460 8.19 13.56 -25.07
N SER A 461 8.93 13.36 -26.15
CA SER A 461 9.18 14.37 -27.19
C SER A 461 8.36 14.19 -28.47
N ASP A 462 7.64 13.07 -28.61
CA ASP A 462 6.92 12.66 -29.83
C ASP A 462 5.40 12.92 -29.74
N LEU A 463 5.00 13.95 -28.98
CA LEU A 463 3.59 14.31 -28.79
C LEU A 463 2.93 14.63 -30.15
N SER A 464 1.92 13.85 -30.51
CA SER A 464 1.17 14.00 -31.75
C SER A 464 0.24 15.21 -31.72
N GLN A 465 -0.16 15.70 -32.89
CA GLN A 465 -1.13 16.80 -32.99
C GLN A 465 -2.51 16.37 -32.41
N GLY A 466 -2.90 15.10 -32.60
CA GLY A 466 -4.16 14.59 -32.05
C GLY A 466 -4.19 14.58 -30.51
N GLU A 467 -3.07 14.23 -29.86
CA GLU A 467 -2.95 14.30 -28.39
C GLU A 467 -3.00 15.74 -27.89
N ILE A 468 -2.35 16.67 -28.59
CA ILE A 468 -2.41 18.10 -28.28
C ILE A 468 -3.84 18.62 -28.38
N ASP A 469 -4.52 18.31 -29.50
CA ASP A 469 -5.89 18.73 -29.72
C ASP A 469 -6.84 18.16 -28.65
N ALA A 470 -6.66 16.91 -28.28
CA ALA A 470 -7.43 16.27 -27.22
C ALA A 470 -7.28 16.97 -25.84
N ILE A 471 -6.06 17.42 -25.50
CA ILE A 471 -5.85 18.16 -24.23
C ILE A 471 -6.45 19.56 -24.30
N ILE A 472 -6.30 20.27 -25.44
CA ILE A 472 -6.85 21.63 -25.60
C ILE A 472 -8.39 21.61 -25.55
N ASP A 473 -9.00 20.59 -26.14
CA ASP A 473 -10.45 20.42 -26.27
C ASP A 473 -11.04 19.54 -25.14
N ALA A 474 -10.26 19.27 -24.10
CA ALA A 474 -10.66 18.38 -22.99
C ALA A 474 -11.97 18.84 -22.34
N SER A 475 -12.82 17.88 -22.02
CA SER A 475 -14.10 18.09 -21.34
C SER A 475 -13.99 17.92 -19.82
N PRO A 476 -14.95 18.40 -19.03
CA PRO A 476 -14.97 18.13 -17.59
C PRO A 476 -15.03 16.65 -17.23
N ILE A 477 -15.66 15.81 -18.08
CA ILE A 477 -15.76 14.36 -17.89
C ILE A 477 -14.43 13.67 -18.23
N TRP A 478 -13.67 14.24 -19.16
CA TRP A 478 -12.37 13.74 -19.59
C TRP A 478 -11.35 14.87 -19.52
N PRO A 479 -10.86 15.20 -18.31
CA PRO A 479 -10.02 16.38 -18.08
C PRO A 479 -8.60 16.18 -18.65
N PRO A 480 -7.81 17.26 -18.79
CA PRO A 480 -6.41 17.21 -19.26
C PRO A 480 -5.55 16.17 -18.55
N LEU A 481 -5.79 15.93 -17.27
CA LEU A 481 -5.09 14.95 -16.46
C LEU A 481 -5.16 13.55 -17.07
N TYR A 482 -6.35 13.09 -17.45
CA TYR A 482 -6.52 11.75 -18.06
C TYR A 482 -5.83 11.62 -19.41
N HIS A 483 -5.75 12.70 -20.18
CA HIS A 483 -4.98 12.72 -21.43
C HIS A 483 -3.48 12.60 -21.18
N PHE A 484 -2.92 13.30 -20.17
CA PHE A 484 -1.52 13.15 -19.80
C PHE A 484 -1.23 11.71 -19.34
N SER A 485 -2.11 11.11 -18.56
CA SER A 485 -1.98 9.73 -18.09
C SER A 485 -2.06 8.70 -19.23
N ASP A 486 -2.93 8.91 -20.22
CA ASP A 486 -3.01 8.03 -21.39
C ASP A 486 -1.75 8.16 -22.28
N ILE A 487 -1.18 9.36 -22.39
CA ILE A 487 0.06 9.60 -23.14
C ILE A 487 1.22 8.77 -22.60
N ILE A 488 1.47 8.79 -21.30
CA ILE A 488 2.56 8.01 -20.70
C ILE A 488 2.23 6.52 -20.68
N SER A 489 0.99 6.14 -20.35
CA SER A 489 0.54 4.75 -20.31
C SER A 489 0.63 4.05 -21.67
N ARG A 490 0.25 4.73 -22.78
CA ARG A 490 0.39 4.19 -24.13
C ARG A 490 1.84 3.90 -24.49
N ARG A 491 2.75 4.83 -24.20
CA ARG A 491 4.18 4.66 -24.53
C ARG A 491 4.83 3.59 -23.68
N ALA A 492 4.42 3.47 -22.42
CA ALA A 492 4.86 2.40 -21.53
C ALA A 492 4.18 1.04 -21.82
N GLN A 493 3.16 0.99 -22.69
CA GLN A 493 2.30 -0.17 -22.93
C GLN A 493 1.64 -0.71 -21.66
N ILE A 494 1.18 0.20 -20.80
CA ILE A 494 0.42 -0.09 -19.60
C ILE A 494 -1.06 0.11 -19.90
N GLY A 495 -1.89 -0.84 -19.46
CA GLY A 495 -3.33 -0.85 -19.64
C GLY A 495 -4.08 -0.60 -18.34
N TRP A 496 -5.21 0.07 -18.45
CA TRP A 496 -6.13 0.35 -17.36
C TRP A 496 -7.56 0.03 -17.81
N SER A 497 -8.33 -0.57 -16.93
CA SER A 497 -9.72 -0.94 -17.21
C SER A 497 -10.71 0.12 -16.77
N THR A 498 -10.34 0.95 -15.80
CA THR A 498 -11.23 1.90 -15.15
C THR A 498 -10.43 3.05 -14.52
N HIS A 499 -11.13 4.13 -14.15
CA HIS A 499 -10.64 5.15 -13.22
C HIS A 499 -11.13 4.90 -11.78
N GLY A 500 -11.80 3.80 -11.53
CA GLY A 500 -12.25 3.34 -10.22
C GLY A 500 -11.46 2.12 -9.76
N HIS A 501 -12.01 1.39 -8.82
CA HIS A 501 -11.42 0.18 -8.28
C HIS A 501 -11.75 -1.05 -9.12
N SER A 502 -11.05 -2.16 -8.87
CA SER A 502 -11.41 -3.47 -9.42
C SER A 502 -11.69 -4.49 -8.30
N ALA A 503 -12.29 -5.60 -8.67
CA ALA A 503 -12.64 -6.68 -7.75
C ALA A 503 -11.49 -7.69 -7.55
N ALA A 504 -10.25 -7.28 -7.80
CA ALA A 504 -9.09 -8.14 -7.59
C ALA A 504 -8.83 -8.39 -6.10
N ASP A 505 -8.43 -9.61 -5.76
CA ASP A 505 -7.85 -9.87 -4.44
C ASP A 505 -6.52 -9.13 -4.32
N VAL A 506 -6.21 -8.65 -3.11
CA VAL A 506 -4.99 -7.92 -2.80
C VAL A 506 -4.08 -8.71 -1.87
N ASN A 507 -2.80 -8.39 -1.83
CA ASN A 507 -1.82 -9.13 -1.05
C ASN A 507 -1.86 -8.78 0.44
N ILE A 508 -1.57 -9.78 1.30
CA ILE A 508 -1.31 -9.60 2.73
C ILE A 508 0.18 -9.85 2.99
N TYR A 509 0.79 -8.97 3.78
CA TYR A 509 2.18 -9.04 4.20
C TYR A 509 2.27 -9.03 5.72
N ALA A 510 3.32 -9.63 6.29
CA ALA A 510 3.60 -9.56 7.72
C ALA A 510 5.10 -9.54 8.00
N SER A 511 5.50 -8.99 9.16
CA SER A 511 6.88 -9.03 9.62
C SER A 511 7.45 -10.45 9.63
N HIS A 512 6.64 -11.44 10.02
CA HIS A 512 6.96 -12.87 9.89
C HIS A 512 5.67 -13.69 9.82
N PRO A 513 5.60 -14.77 8.98
CA PRO A 513 4.38 -15.61 8.89
C PRO A 513 3.94 -16.22 10.23
N SER A 514 4.88 -16.57 11.12
CA SER A 514 4.55 -17.11 12.44
C SER A 514 3.97 -16.07 13.40
N HIS A 515 4.09 -14.78 13.10
CA HIS A 515 3.53 -13.69 13.90
C HIS A 515 2.10 -13.35 13.48
N ALA A 516 1.67 -13.80 12.30
CA ALA A 516 0.32 -13.63 11.78
C ALA A 516 -0.20 -14.95 11.16
N PRO A 517 -0.19 -16.07 11.91
CA PRO A 517 -0.54 -17.39 11.36
C PRO A 517 -1.99 -17.46 10.87
N GLY A 518 -2.89 -16.68 11.46
CA GLY A 518 -4.29 -16.59 11.05
C GLY A 518 -4.53 -15.88 9.71
N LEU A 519 -3.51 -15.21 9.14
CA LEU A 519 -3.59 -14.48 7.87
C LEU A 519 -2.80 -15.15 6.74
N VAL A 520 -2.33 -16.38 6.94
CA VAL A 520 -1.63 -17.14 5.89
C VAL A 520 -2.65 -17.81 4.97
N GLY A 521 -2.68 -17.40 3.71
CA GLY A 521 -3.62 -17.92 2.72
C GLY A 521 -4.53 -16.86 2.13
N ASN A 522 -5.73 -17.23 1.70
CA ASN A 522 -6.72 -16.29 1.15
C ASN A 522 -7.86 -16.05 2.15
N HIS A 523 -8.04 -14.82 2.57
CA HIS A 523 -8.93 -14.40 3.66
C HIS A 523 -9.97 -13.37 3.20
N GLU A 524 -11.07 -13.24 3.93
CA GLU A 524 -11.90 -12.04 3.83
C GLU A 524 -11.20 -10.87 4.55
N ASN A 525 -11.35 -9.66 4.06
CA ASN A 525 -10.68 -8.49 4.66
C ASN A 525 -11.09 -8.23 6.12
N ILE A 526 -12.28 -8.68 6.56
CA ILE A 526 -12.70 -8.62 7.97
C ILE A 526 -11.78 -9.43 8.89
N GLU A 527 -11.21 -10.53 8.40
CA GLU A 527 -10.33 -11.39 9.18
C GLU A 527 -9.02 -10.66 9.56
N VAL A 528 -8.63 -9.62 8.81
CA VAL A 528 -7.52 -8.73 9.18
C VAL A 528 -7.87 -7.90 10.42
N GLY A 529 -9.07 -7.32 10.46
CA GLY A 529 -9.57 -6.60 11.64
C GLY A 529 -9.74 -7.52 12.86
N GLU A 530 -10.27 -8.71 12.65
CA GLU A 530 -10.38 -9.74 13.70
C GLU A 530 -9.00 -10.13 14.26
N PHE A 531 -8.01 -10.32 13.37
CA PHE A 531 -6.63 -10.61 13.79
C PHE A 531 -6.04 -9.47 14.65
N ILE A 532 -6.24 -8.20 14.27
CA ILE A 532 -5.75 -7.06 15.06
C ILE A 532 -6.39 -7.04 16.43
N ALA A 533 -7.72 -7.23 16.50
CA ALA A 533 -8.46 -7.29 17.76
C ALA A 533 -7.99 -8.45 18.65
N GLU A 534 -7.83 -9.63 18.08
CA GLU A 534 -7.31 -10.79 18.81
C GLU A 534 -5.87 -10.60 19.27
N TYR A 535 -5.00 -10.06 18.42
CA TYR A 535 -3.59 -9.83 18.76
C TYR A 535 -3.43 -8.89 19.96
N LEU A 536 -4.25 -7.86 20.07
CA LEU A 536 -4.23 -6.88 21.17
C LEU A 536 -5.15 -7.25 22.34
N ASP A 537 -5.88 -8.36 22.27
CA ASP A 537 -6.89 -8.81 23.24
C ASP A 537 -8.00 -7.75 23.46
N LEU A 538 -8.61 -7.28 22.37
CA LEU A 538 -9.62 -6.22 22.38
C LEU A 538 -11.03 -6.77 22.28
N ASP A 539 -11.99 -6.08 22.90
CA ASP A 539 -13.42 -6.33 22.79
C ASP A 539 -14.10 -5.12 22.09
N LEU A 540 -14.35 -5.26 20.80
CA LEU A 540 -14.97 -4.21 19.98
C LEU A 540 -16.47 -4.07 20.29
N GLY A 541 -17.10 -5.13 20.82
CA GLY A 541 -18.51 -5.10 21.19
C GLY A 541 -18.77 -4.12 22.34
N VAL A 542 -17.87 -4.04 23.30
CA VAL A 542 -17.97 -3.08 24.42
C VAL A 542 -17.94 -1.64 23.90
N ILE A 543 -17.08 -1.35 22.91
CA ILE A 543 -17.00 -0.01 22.31
C ILE A 543 -18.28 0.30 21.52
N THR A 544 -18.78 -0.66 20.75
CA THR A 544 -20.05 -0.54 20.02
C THR A 544 -21.21 -0.17 20.96
N GLU A 545 -21.33 -0.85 22.09
CA GLU A 545 -22.39 -0.54 23.06
C GLU A 545 -22.16 0.81 23.76
N GLU A 546 -20.91 1.21 24.01
CA GLU A 546 -20.60 2.54 24.53
C GLU A 546 -21.03 3.64 23.56
N LEU A 547 -20.74 3.50 22.26
CA LEU A 547 -21.15 4.42 21.20
C LEU A 547 -22.67 4.57 21.13
N LYS A 548 -23.42 3.47 21.21
CA LYS A 548 -24.89 3.47 21.18
C LYS A 548 -25.52 4.09 22.42
N SER A 549 -24.87 3.98 23.56
CA SER A 549 -25.43 4.42 24.85
C SER A 549 -25.27 5.92 25.12
N LYS A 550 -24.32 6.58 24.46
CA LYS A 550 -23.98 7.98 24.73
C LYS A 550 -24.69 8.94 23.77
N LYS A 551 -25.37 9.93 24.35
CA LYS A 551 -25.91 11.09 23.62
C LYS A 551 -24.82 12.14 23.46
N VAL A 552 -24.54 12.59 22.24
CA VAL A 552 -23.65 13.74 22.00
C VAL A 552 -24.47 15.00 21.92
N LYS A 553 -24.00 16.05 22.61
CA LYS A 553 -24.51 17.40 22.37
C LYS A 553 -23.99 17.85 21.01
N THR A 554 -24.84 17.83 19.99
CA THR A 554 -24.52 18.48 18.73
C THR A 554 -24.40 19.98 18.95
N SER A 555 -23.50 20.65 18.23
CA SER A 555 -23.21 22.07 18.36
C SER A 555 -24.32 23.02 17.92
N VAL A 556 -25.49 22.50 17.57
CA VAL A 556 -26.70 23.29 17.38
C VAL A 556 -27.32 23.51 18.76
N GLU A 557 -27.49 24.77 19.17
CA GLU A 557 -28.03 25.19 20.47
C GLU A 557 -29.29 24.39 20.82
N GLY A 558 -29.18 23.54 21.83
CA GLY A 558 -30.27 22.76 22.39
C GLY A 558 -29.84 21.32 22.66
N GLU A 559 -30.20 20.80 23.84
CA GLU A 559 -30.20 19.35 24.09
C GLU A 559 -31.26 18.75 23.18
N VAL A 560 -30.86 18.20 22.03
CA VAL A 560 -31.74 17.37 21.25
C VAL A 560 -31.70 15.99 21.92
N GLU A 561 -32.81 15.53 22.46
CA GLU A 561 -33.01 14.11 22.75
C GLU A 561 -33.07 13.35 21.41
N GLY A 562 -31.90 13.32 20.71
CA GLY A 562 -31.77 12.71 19.41
C GLY A 562 -31.45 11.23 19.52
N ASP A 563 -31.78 10.52 18.44
CA ASP A 563 -31.32 9.16 18.21
C ASP A 563 -29.76 9.15 18.23
N TRP A 564 -29.15 8.08 18.75
CA TRP A 564 -27.70 7.91 18.79
C TRP A 564 -27.04 8.07 17.41
N GLY A 565 -27.78 7.90 16.31
CA GLY A 565 -27.29 8.04 14.93
C GLY A 565 -27.13 9.49 14.44
N GLU A 566 -27.70 10.50 15.11
CA GLU A 566 -27.68 11.89 14.60
C GLU A 566 -26.26 12.47 14.49
N TRP A 567 -25.36 12.12 15.40
CA TRP A 567 -23.99 12.61 15.40
C TRP A 567 -23.09 12.02 14.29
N MET A 568 -23.55 11.03 13.54
CA MET A 568 -22.85 10.43 12.39
C MET A 568 -23.22 11.08 11.05
N GLY A 569 -24.01 12.13 11.08
CA GLY A 569 -24.57 12.74 9.87
C GLY A 569 -25.74 11.94 9.27
N PRO A 570 -26.48 12.56 8.34
CA PRO A 570 -27.65 11.92 7.75
C PRO A 570 -27.27 10.64 6.97
N PRO A 571 -28.08 9.57 7.04
CA PRO A 571 -27.84 8.33 6.32
C PRO A 571 -28.08 8.44 4.79
N GLY A 572 -28.77 9.51 4.36
CA GLY A 572 -29.06 9.75 2.95
C GLY A 572 -27.83 10.05 2.10
N LEU A 573 -27.96 9.87 0.78
CA LEU A 573 -26.95 10.33 -0.16
C LEU A 573 -26.87 11.86 -0.10
N PRO A 574 -25.67 12.46 -0.05
CA PRO A 574 -25.53 13.90 -0.19
C PRO A 574 -26.12 14.33 -1.54
N VAL A 575 -26.81 15.46 -1.53
CA VAL A 575 -27.35 16.07 -2.75
C VAL A 575 -26.55 17.32 -3.06
N ASN A 576 -26.33 17.59 -4.35
CA ASN A 576 -25.76 18.85 -4.81
C ASN A 576 -26.75 20.02 -4.54
N GLU A 577 -26.28 21.26 -4.65
CA GLU A 577 -27.13 22.45 -4.48
C GLU A 577 -28.35 22.48 -5.40
N ASP A 578 -28.29 21.82 -6.55
CA ASP A 578 -29.39 21.68 -7.52
C ASP A 578 -30.37 20.54 -7.19
N GLY A 579 -30.14 19.82 -6.07
CA GLY A 579 -30.96 18.67 -5.65
C GLY A 579 -30.62 17.37 -6.38
N SER A 580 -29.63 17.36 -7.28
CA SER A 580 -29.11 16.12 -7.87
C SER A 580 -28.32 15.34 -6.82
N LEU A 581 -28.42 13.99 -6.87
CA LEU A 581 -27.58 13.15 -6.01
C LEU A 581 -26.12 13.36 -6.39
N VAL A 582 -25.26 13.58 -5.40
CA VAL A 582 -23.82 13.39 -5.58
C VAL A 582 -23.64 11.94 -5.97
N VAL A 583 -23.24 11.71 -7.22
CA VAL A 583 -23.03 10.36 -7.75
C VAL A 583 -21.75 9.83 -7.12
N LEU A 584 -21.88 9.32 -5.92
CA LEU A 584 -20.90 8.44 -5.32
C LEU A 584 -21.18 7.08 -5.89
N ASP A 585 -20.25 6.51 -6.55
CA ASP A 585 -20.26 5.18 -7.11
C ASP A 585 -21.70 4.60 -7.24
N ALA A 586 -22.41 4.97 -8.32
CA ALA A 586 -23.84 4.71 -8.47
C ALA A 586 -24.18 3.19 -8.57
N TYR A 587 -23.17 2.33 -8.42
CA TYR A 587 -23.32 0.89 -8.48
C TYR A 587 -23.56 0.32 -7.07
N HIS A 588 -24.81 0.29 -6.68
CA HIS A 588 -25.25 -0.50 -5.53
C HIS A 588 -25.56 -1.92 -6.01
N GLY A 589 -24.73 -2.89 -5.63
CA GLY A 589 -24.75 -4.29 -6.07
C GLY A 589 -26.00 -5.11 -5.77
N ASP A 590 -27.19 -4.55 -5.95
CA ASP A 590 -28.41 -5.34 -5.98
C ASP A 590 -28.61 -5.96 -7.38
N PHE A 591 -27.93 -7.09 -7.61
CA PHE A 591 -28.03 -7.85 -8.84
C PHE A 591 -29.46 -8.39 -9.12
N LYS A 592 -30.36 -8.30 -8.17
CA LYS A 592 -31.59 -9.05 -8.30
C LYS A 592 -32.63 -8.41 -9.20
N HIS A 593 -32.70 -7.12 -9.43
CA HIS A 593 -33.84 -6.54 -10.20
C HIS A 593 -33.64 -5.12 -10.78
N ARG A 594 -32.55 -4.76 -11.41
CA ARG A 594 -32.67 -3.71 -12.41
C ARG A 594 -32.87 -4.32 -13.79
N LYS A 595 -34.12 -4.46 -14.19
CA LYS A 595 -34.46 -4.35 -15.62
C LYS A 595 -33.81 -3.04 -16.07
N ARG A 596 -32.87 -3.13 -17.02
CA ARG A 596 -32.42 -1.97 -17.76
C ARG A 596 -33.68 -1.35 -18.39
N GLU A 597 -34.18 -0.30 -17.83
CA GLU A 597 -34.97 0.65 -18.59
C GLU A 597 -34.00 1.30 -19.55
N ALA A 598 -33.95 0.77 -20.76
CA ALA A 598 -33.21 1.29 -21.86
C ALA A 598 -33.93 2.55 -22.35
N GLU A 599 -33.66 3.68 -21.71
CA GLU A 599 -33.98 4.98 -22.29
C GLU A 599 -32.67 5.75 -22.41
N GLY A 600 -32.15 5.79 -23.63
CA GLY A 600 -31.29 6.88 -24.11
C GLY A 600 -29.80 6.66 -24.15
N ILE A 601 -29.25 5.45 -24.24
CA ILE A 601 -27.88 5.25 -24.69
C ILE A 601 -27.93 4.83 -26.15
N ALA A 602 -27.48 5.73 -27.03
CA ALA A 602 -27.30 5.46 -28.45
C ALA A 602 -26.42 4.21 -28.62
N ASP A 603 -26.96 3.29 -29.42
CA ASP A 603 -26.35 2.07 -29.90
C ASP A 603 -24.92 2.35 -30.38
N CYS A 604 -23.90 1.98 -29.61
CA CYS A 604 -22.54 1.91 -30.13
C CYS A 604 -22.48 0.66 -31.00
N GLY A 605 -22.55 0.84 -32.30
CA GLY A 605 -22.61 -0.21 -33.31
C GLY A 605 -21.41 -1.17 -33.30
N CYS A 606 -21.27 -1.99 -32.26
CA CYS A 606 -20.41 -3.16 -32.23
C CYS A 606 -21.27 -4.39 -32.61
N GLY A 607 -21.56 -4.53 -33.89
CA GLY A 607 -22.14 -5.74 -34.46
C GLY A 607 -21.14 -6.88 -34.46
N MET A 608 -21.04 -7.66 -33.40
CA MET A 608 -20.53 -9.03 -33.50
C MET A 608 -21.70 -9.98 -33.65
N LYS A 609 -21.89 -10.49 -34.87
CA LYS A 609 -22.65 -11.71 -35.12
C LYS A 609 -21.72 -12.90 -34.86
N HIS A 610 -22.19 -13.84 -34.05
CA HIS A 610 -21.64 -15.20 -33.96
C HIS A 610 -21.77 -15.95 -35.27
#